data_411fb7f49626a94fabb28822e1fba355
#
_entry.id   411fb7f49626a94fabb28822e1fba355
#
_cell.length_a   1.000
_cell.length_b   1.000
_cell.length_c   1.000
_cell.angle_alpha   90.00
_cell.angle_beta   90.00
_cell.angle_gamma   90.00
#
_symmetry.space_group_name_H-M   'P 1'
#
loop_
_entity.id
_entity.type
_entity.pdbx_description
1 polymer ?
#
loop_
_entity_poly.entity_id
_entity_poly.type
_entity_poly.pdbx_seq_one_letter_code
_entity_poly.pdbx_strand_id
1 'polypeptide(L)'
;MKICLDQPIAVSPEEAQAAFVDPAFYRSLGELEGISPPELRSLSQSEGYARLVIGYRFAGQLNGPARRILDPEKLTWSQVTDVDLAARRTEVRMVPDNYQNLLAFSGWYELRSDADGKCCQHFEADLRIRLPLLGPLAERAIAGSIRQNVVETARLIERYVATRDPGPEGGPARPDPGPDSASS
;
A
#
# COMPACT_ATOMS: atom_id res chain seq x y z
N MET A 1 7.59 -12.26 15.41
CA MET A 1 6.32 -11.71 15.95
C MET A 1 5.25 -11.84 14.88
N LYS A 2 4.06 -12.36 15.23
CA LYS A 2 2.92 -12.36 14.32
C LYS A 2 2.14 -11.06 14.41
N ILE A 3 1.68 -10.55 13.27
CA ILE A 3 0.83 -9.38 13.12
C ILE A 3 -0.42 -9.88 12.41
N CYS A 4 -1.59 -9.58 12.94
CA CYS A 4 -2.87 -9.89 12.31
C CYS A 4 -3.80 -8.71 12.58
N LEU A 5 -4.50 -8.22 11.54
CA LEU A 5 -5.52 -7.19 11.68
C LEU A 5 -6.49 -7.23 10.50
N ASP A 6 -7.71 -6.79 10.76
CA ASP A 6 -8.73 -6.50 9.77
C ASP A 6 -8.90 -4.98 9.68
N GLN A 7 -8.71 -4.42 8.48
CA GLN A 7 -8.80 -2.98 8.23
C GLN A 7 -9.93 -2.70 7.24
N PRO A 8 -11.01 -2.06 7.68
CA PRO A 8 -12.05 -1.56 6.78
C PRO A 8 -11.50 -0.45 5.85
N ILE A 9 -11.96 -0.45 4.61
CA ILE A 9 -11.68 0.57 3.59
C ILE A 9 -13.02 0.95 2.95
N ALA A 10 -13.37 2.24 2.97
CA ALA A 10 -14.71 2.71 2.55
C ALA A 10 -14.91 2.75 1.02
N VAL A 11 -14.29 1.83 0.29
CA VAL A 11 -14.44 1.62 -1.16
C VAL A 11 -14.71 0.13 -1.42
N SER A 12 -15.06 -0.26 -2.64
CA SER A 12 -15.20 -1.68 -3.00
C SER A 12 -13.85 -2.41 -3.02
N PRO A 13 -13.81 -3.75 -2.87
CA PRO A 13 -12.58 -4.53 -3.02
C PRO A 13 -11.91 -4.33 -4.38
N GLU A 14 -12.66 -4.15 -5.45
CA GLU A 14 -12.20 -3.90 -6.80
C GLU A 14 -11.47 -2.56 -6.92
N GLU A 15 -12.05 -1.49 -6.36
CA GLU A 15 -11.44 -0.15 -6.33
C GLU A 15 -10.17 -0.15 -5.48
N ALA A 16 -10.20 -0.80 -4.31
CA ALA A 16 -9.03 -0.95 -3.46
C ALA A 16 -7.91 -1.70 -4.19
N GLN A 17 -8.23 -2.82 -4.85
CA GLN A 17 -7.27 -3.60 -5.63
C GLN A 17 -6.68 -2.78 -6.78
N ALA A 18 -7.52 -2.06 -7.52
CA ALA A 18 -7.08 -1.20 -8.62
C ALA A 18 -6.10 -0.12 -8.13
N ALA A 19 -6.34 0.47 -6.95
CA ALA A 19 -5.43 1.42 -6.34
C ALA A 19 -4.09 0.76 -5.96
N PHE A 20 -4.10 -0.42 -5.36
CA PHE A 20 -2.89 -1.13 -4.95
C PHE A 20 -1.96 -1.55 -6.08
N VAL A 21 -2.44 -1.61 -7.32
CA VAL A 21 -1.61 -1.92 -8.51
C VAL A 21 -1.37 -0.71 -9.40
N ASP A 22 -1.83 0.48 -9.02
CA ASP A 22 -1.68 1.71 -9.80
C ASP A 22 -0.39 2.46 -9.44
N PRO A 23 0.54 2.66 -10.39
CA PRO A 23 1.73 3.48 -10.17
C PRO A 23 1.44 4.92 -9.70
N ALA A 24 0.30 5.48 -10.13
CA ALA A 24 -0.09 6.84 -9.75
C ALA A 24 -0.44 6.93 -8.25
N PHE A 25 -1.01 5.88 -7.68
CA PHE A 25 -1.24 5.79 -6.24
C PHE A 25 0.07 5.92 -5.46
N TYR A 26 1.09 5.14 -5.80
CA TYR A 26 2.38 5.20 -5.10
C TYR A 26 3.07 6.56 -5.24
N ARG A 27 2.96 7.22 -6.40
CA ARG A 27 3.47 8.58 -6.58
C ARG A 27 2.72 9.64 -5.77
N SER A 28 1.47 9.38 -5.40
CA SER A 28 0.66 10.26 -4.55
C SER A 28 0.92 10.09 -3.06
N LEU A 29 1.60 8.99 -2.66
CA LEU A 29 1.89 8.72 -1.25
C LEU A 29 3.01 9.63 -0.77
N GLY A 30 2.76 10.28 0.37
CA GLY A 30 3.76 10.99 1.14
C GLY A 30 4.52 10.07 2.11
N GLU A 31 5.07 10.66 3.15
CA GLU A 31 5.68 9.91 4.25
C GLU A 31 4.62 9.15 5.06
N LEU A 32 4.94 7.90 5.37
CA LEU A 32 4.21 7.07 6.31
C LEU A 32 4.99 6.97 7.62
N GLU A 33 4.38 6.42 8.66
CA GLU A 33 5.01 6.32 9.99
C GLU A 33 6.35 5.58 9.92
N GLY A 34 7.42 6.30 10.16
CA GLY A 34 8.79 5.77 10.25
C GLY A 34 9.44 5.34 8.94
N ILE A 35 8.84 5.61 7.78
CA ILE A 35 9.39 5.28 6.46
C ILE A 35 9.30 6.46 5.49
N SER A 36 10.22 6.49 4.53
CA SER A 36 10.22 7.49 3.45
C SER A 36 9.02 7.33 2.52
N PRO A 37 8.68 8.33 1.71
CA PRO A 37 7.80 8.13 0.57
C PRO A 37 8.25 6.94 -0.27
N PRO A 38 7.30 6.15 -0.82
CA PRO A 38 7.62 4.98 -1.63
C PRO A 38 8.27 5.37 -2.96
N GLU A 39 9.25 4.59 -3.38
CA GLU A 39 9.85 4.66 -4.71
C GLU A 39 9.43 3.42 -5.50
N LEU A 40 8.52 3.57 -6.46
CA LEU A 40 8.15 2.46 -7.33
C LEU A 40 9.33 2.13 -8.28
N ARG A 41 10.04 1.04 -8.00
CA ARG A 41 11.20 0.59 -8.76
C ARG A 41 10.81 -0.20 -10.02
N SER A 42 9.77 -1.05 -9.90
CA SER A 42 9.23 -1.77 -11.04
C SER A 42 7.78 -2.18 -10.83
N LEU A 43 7.05 -2.28 -11.93
CA LEU A 43 5.73 -2.89 -12.01
C LEU A 43 5.71 -3.81 -13.24
N SER A 44 5.33 -5.06 -13.03
CA SER A 44 5.06 -6.03 -14.08
C SER A 44 3.64 -6.53 -13.91
N GLN A 45 2.86 -6.51 -14.99
CA GLN A 45 1.49 -7.01 -15.01
C GLN A 45 1.32 -8.01 -16.14
N SER A 46 0.60 -9.08 -15.86
CA SER A 46 0.16 -10.08 -16.81
C SER A 46 -1.29 -10.43 -16.52
N GLU A 47 -1.90 -11.28 -17.36
CA GLU A 47 -3.26 -11.72 -17.14
C GLU A 47 -3.41 -12.38 -15.75
N GLY A 48 -4.23 -11.77 -14.89
CA GLY A 48 -4.51 -12.26 -13.53
C GLY A 48 -3.46 -11.97 -12.46
N TYR A 49 -2.28 -11.42 -12.79
CA TYR A 49 -1.20 -11.19 -11.83
C TYR A 49 -0.53 -9.83 -11.99
N ALA A 50 -0.09 -9.27 -10.86
CA ALA A 50 0.79 -8.10 -10.85
C ALA A 50 1.93 -8.30 -9.85
N ARG A 51 3.12 -7.79 -10.18
CA ARG A 51 4.25 -7.73 -9.27
C ARG A 51 4.78 -6.32 -9.19
N LEU A 52 4.88 -5.80 -7.97
CA LEU A 52 5.45 -4.49 -7.68
C LEU A 52 6.72 -4.66 -6.85
N VAL A 53 7.72 -3.83 -7.14
CA VAL A 53 8.90 -3.66 -6.31
C VAL A 53 8.98 -2.20 -5.91
N ILE A 54 8.88 -1.94 -4.60
CA ILE A 54 8.79 -0.60 -4.04
C ILE A 54 9.96 -0.42 -3.08
N GLY A 55 10.77 0.61 -3.32
CA GLY A 55 11.88 1.00 -2.46
C GLY A 55 11.41 1.86 -1.29
N TYR A 56 11.97 1.59 -0.13
CA TYR A 56 11.76 2.37 1.10
C TYR A 56 13.07 2.60 1.84
N ARG A 57 13.06 3.61 2.68
CA ARG A 57 14.12 3.95 3.63
C ARG A 57 13.51 4.21 5.00
N PHE A 58 14.19 3.81 6.03
CA PHE A 58 13.82 4.16 7.40
C PHE A 58 13.94 5.68 7.61
N ALA A 59 12.87 6.29 8.09
CA ALA A 59 12.76 7.72 8.40
C ALA A 59 12.47 7.99 9.88
N GLY A 60 12.42 6.93 10.70
CA GLY A 60 12.21 7.03 12.13
C GLY A 60 13.46 7.40 12.93
N GLN A 61 13.33 7.38 14.26
CA GLN A 61 14.46 7.62 15.15
C GLN A 61 14.92 6.32 15.80
N LEU A 62 16.22 6.01 15.67
CA LEU A 62 16.83 4.92 16.43
C LEU A 62 17.20 5.42 17.84
N ASN A 63 16.94 4.60 18.85
CA ASN A 63 17.44 4.87 20.21
C ASN A 63 18.96 4.69 20.29
N GLY A 64 19.58 5.20 21.37
CA GLY A 64 21.04 5.19 21.55
C GLY A 64 21.72 3.82 21.37
N PRO A 65 21.21 2.73 21.98
CA PRO A 65 21.76 1.39 21.78
C PRO A 65 21.67 0.90 20.33
N ALA A 66 20.55 1.13 19.63
CA ALA A 66 20.38 0.73 18.25
C ALA A 66 21.31 1.51 17.30
N ARG A 67 21.53 2.81 17.53
CA ARG A 67 22.47 3.66 16.74
C ARG A 67 23.93 3.21 16.84
N ARG A 68 24.31 2.46 17.86
CA ARG A 68 25.68 1.92 17.97
C ARG A 68 25.91 0.72 17.07
N ILE A 69 24.85 0.08 16.61
CA ILE A 69 24.88 -1.18 15.84
C ILE A 69 24.40 -0.95 14.40
N LEU A 70 23.45 -0.04 14.21
CA LEU A 70 22.78 0.20 12.94
C LEU A 70 23.07 1.63 12.47
N ASP A 71 23.45 1.74 11.23
CA ASP A 71 23.53 3.00 10.50
C ASP A 71 22.13 3.30 9.88
N PRO A 72 21.45 4.39 10.29
CA PRO A 72 20.12 4.72 9.76
C PRO A 72 20.11 4.86 8.24
N GLU A 73 21.17 5.37 7.63
CA GLU A 73 21.27 5.57 6.18
C GLU A 73 21.32 4.24 5.40
N LYS A 74 21.73 3.17 6.06
CA LYS A 74 21.75 1.81 5.50
C LYS A 74 20.49 1.02 5.77
N LEU A 75 19.51 1.58 6.46
CA LEU A 75 18.20 0.95 6.68
C LEU A 75 17.28 1.20 5.48
N THR A 76 17.63 0.57 4.37
CA THR A 76 16.87 0.60 3.12
C THR A 76 16.47 -0.81 2.72
N TRP A 77 15.34 -0.94 2.04
CA TRP A 77 14.82 -2.22 1.57
C TRP A 77 13.92 -2.07 0.36
N SER A 78 13.74 -3.17 -0.36
CA SER A 78 12.68 -3.35 -1.34
C SER A 78 11.51 -4.12 -0.71
N GLN A 79 10.31 -3.60 -0.84
CA GLN A 79 9.09 -4.37 -0.64
C GLN A 79 8.71 -5.01 -1.98
N VAL A 80 8.67 -6.32 -2.01
CA VAL A 80 8.20 -7.09 -3.16
C VAL A 80 6.77 -7.52 -2.87
N THR A 81 5.87 -7.16 -3.77
CA THR A 81 4.43 -7.40 -3.65
C THR A 81 3.98 -8.21 -4.87
N ASP A 82 3.50 -9.41 -4.63
CA ASP A 82 2.97 -10.34 -5.62
C ASP A 82 1.44 -10.42 -5.47
N VAL A 83 0.70 -9.99 -6.48
CA VAL A 83 -0.77 -9.83 -6.45
C VAL A 83 -1.43 -10.85 -7.35
N ASP A 84 -2.27 -11.72 -6.79
CA ASP A 84 -3.26 -12.50 -7.51
C ASP A 84 -4.54 -11.68 -7.63
N LEU A 85 -4.81 -11.17 -8.84
CA LEU A 85 -5.94 -10.28 -9.11
C LEU A 85 -7.28 -11.01 -9.03
N ALA A 86 -7.32 -12.29 -9.37
CA ALA A 86 -8.55 -13.08 -9.33
C ALA A 86 -8.93 -13.46 -7.88
N ALA A 87 -7.95 -13.86 -7.08
CA ALA A 87 -8.14 -14.19 -5.68
C ALA A 87 -8.21 -12.96 -4.77
N ARG A 88 -7.89 -11.75 -5.27
CA ARG A 88 -7.70 -10.53 -4.46
C ARG A 88 -6.77 -10.74 -3.27
N ARG A 89 -5.76 -11.57 -3.51
CA ARG A 89 -4.77 -11.94 -2.52
C ARG A 89 -3.40 -11.39 -2.92
N THR A 90 -2.73 -10.84 -1.95
CA THR A 90 -1.42 -10.22 -2.16
C THR A 90 -0.42 -10.79 -1.16
N GLU A 91 0.70 -11.26 -1.65
CA GLU A 91 1.85 -11.62 -0.83
C GLU A 91 2.85 -10.47 -0.78
N VAL A 92 3.38 -10.21 0.41
CA VAL A 92 4.31 -9.11 0.66
C VAL A 92 5.54 -9.64 1.37
N ARG A 93 6.72 -9.25 0.90
CA ARG A 93 7.98 -9.53 1.58
C ARG A 93 8.91 -8.32 1.53
N MET A 94 9.69 -8.13 2.58
CA MET A 94 10.78 -7.18 2.59
C MET A 94 12.10 -7.86 2.22
N VAL A 95 12.88 -7.19 1.36
CA VAL A 95 14.23 -7.59 0.99
C VAL A 95 15.16 -6.43 1.39
N PRO A 96 15.83 -6.51 2.56
CA PRO A 96 16.76 -5.48 3.00
C PRO A 96 17.95 -5.37 2.04
N ASP A 97 18.34 -4.14 1.70
CA ASP A 97 19.55 -3.89 0.89
C ASP A 97 20.82 -4.15 1.72
N ASN A 98 20.74 -3.83 3.02
CA ASN A 98 21.81 -4.08 4.01
C ASN A 98 21.22 -4.85 5.19
N TYR A 99 22.07 -5.39 6.05
CA TYR A 99 21.65 -6.11 7.26
C TYR A 99 20.69 -7.28 7.01
N GLN A 100 20.83 -7.98 5.89
CA GLN A 100 19.92 -9.04 5.42
C GLN A 100 19.63 -10.13 6.47
N ASN A 101 20.58 -10.40 7.37
CA ASN A 101 20.40 -11.39 8.43
C ASN A 101 19.66 -10.85 9.67
N LEU A 102 19.46 -9.54 9.78
CA LEU A 102 18.85 -8.91 10.96
C LEU A 102 17.35 -8.78 10.87
N LEU A 103 16.79 -8.59 9.68
CA LEU A 103 15.36 -8.39 9.46
C LEU A 103 14.83 -9.46 8.52
N ALA A 104 13.75 -10.13 8.94
CA ALA A 104 12.92 -10.94 8.07
C ALA A 104 11.47 -10.49 8.24
N PHE A 105 10.81 -10.20 7.12
CA PHE A 105 9.40 -9.87 7.08
C PHE A 105 8.77 -10.52 5.84
N SER A 106 7.67 -11.23 6.09
CA SER A 106 6.79 -11.74 5.05
C SER A 106 5.36 -11.73 5.56
N GLY A 107 4.43 -11.48 4.66
CA GLY A 107 3.01 -11.45 5.00
C GLY A 107 2.16 -11.56 3.76
N TRP A 108 0.87 -11.50 3.96
CA TRP A 108 -0.13 -11.47 2.91
C TRP A 108 -1.35 -10.68 3.36
N TYR A 109 -2.14 -10.22 2.42
CA TYR A 109 -3.47 -9.69 2.69
C TYR A 109 -4.46 -10.14 1.63
N GLU A 110 -5.73 -10.16 2.01
CA GLU A 110 -6.87 -10.36 1.13
C GLU A 110 -7.82 -9.18 1.24
N LEU A 111 -8.40 -8.79 0.11
CA LEU A 111 -9.45 -7.78 0.04
C LEU A 111 -10.79 -8.49 -0.05
N ARG A 112 -11.55 -8.46 1.03
CA ARG A 112 -12.84 -9.12 1.17
C ARG A 112 -13.97 -8.09 1.12
N SER A 113 -15.12 -8.48 0.61
CA SER A 113 -16.34 -7.68 0.72
C SER A 113 -16.96 -7.86 2.10
N ASP A 114 -17.32 -6.77 2.76
CA ASP A 114 -18.17 -6.82 3.95
C ASP A 114 -19.66 -6.91 3.59
N ALA A 115 -20.54 -6.85 4.60
CA ALA A 115 -21.99 -6.96 4.42
C ALA A 115 -22.59 -5.78 3.59
N ASP A 116 -21.92 -4.63 3.58
CA ASP A 116 -22.34 -3.42 2.87
C ASP A 116 -21.68 -3.29 1.48
N GLY A 117 -20.94 -4.33 1.05
CA GLY A 117 -20.19 -4.33 -0.21
C GLY A 117 -18.90 -3.52 -0.19
N LYS A 118 -18.48 -3.01 0.98
CA LYS A 118 -17.21 -2.31 1.17
C LYS A 118 -16.07 -3.27 1.38
N CYS A 119 -14.86 -2.78 1.21
CA CYS A 119 -13.65 -3.56 1.37
C CYS A 119 -13.26 -3.73 2.84
N CYS A 120 -12.89 -4.95 3.22
CA CYS A 120 -12.15 -5.25 4.44
C CYS A 120 -10.83 -5.90 4.05
N GLN A 121 -9.70 -5.26 4.33
CA GLN A 121 -8.37 -5.82 4.15
C GLN A 121 -8.04 -6.71 5.36
N HIS A 122 -7.99 -8.02 5.16
CA HIS A 122 -7.47 -8.97 6.13
C HIS A 122 -5.96 -9.11 5.92
N PHE A 123 -5.15 -8.70 6.90
CA PHE A 123 -3.69 -8.68 6.83
C PHE A 123 -3.06 -9.59 7.87
N GLU A 124 -2.15 -10.46 7.44
CA GLU A 124 -1.32 -11.27 8.31
C GLU A 124 0.16 -11.17 7.91
N ALA A 125 1.05 -11.07 8.90
CA ALA A 125 2.48 -11.05 8.65
C ALA A 125 3.30 -11.66 9.80
N ASP A 126 4.47 -12.15 9.45
CA ASP A 126 5.53 -12.55 10.38
C ASP A 126 6.70 -11.57 10.28
N LEU A 127 7.05 -10.97 11.42
CA LEU A 127 8.19 -10.09 11.59
C LEU A 127 9.21 -10.75 12.53
N ARG A 128 10.48 -10.74 12.15
CA ARG A 128 11.57 -11.22 13.00
C ARG A 128 12.77 -10.31 12.93
N ILE A 129 13.22 -9.83 14.10
CA ILE A 129 14.40 -8.99 14.25
C ILE A 129 15.45 -9.73 15.06
N ARG A 130 16.60 -10.00 14.46
CA ARG A 130 17.71 -10.73 15.08
C ARG A 130 18.77 -9.76 15.62
N LEU A 131 18.37 -8.91 16.56
CA LEU A 131 19.27 -8.02 17.29
C LEU A 131 19.42 -8.56 18.73
N PRO A 132 20.63 -8.90 19.18
CA PRO A 132 20.84 -9.35 20.56
C PRO A 132 20.27 -8.31 21.55
N LEU A 133 19.53 -8.77 22.54
CA LEU A 133 18.87 -7.99 23.60
C LEU A 133 17.82 -6.97 23.12
N LEU A 134 17.88 -6.46 21.90
CA LEU A 134 16.97 -5.43 21.36
C LEU A 134 15.88 -5.97 20.44
N GLY A 135 16.03 -7.21 19.94
CA GLY A 135 15.10 -7.79 18.97
C GLY A 135 13.63 -7.70 19.36
N PRO A 136 13.22 -8.19 20.54
CA PRO A 136 11.81 -8.16 20.95
C PRO A 136 11.23 -6.74 21.10
N LEU A 137 12.04 -5.76 21.52
CA LEU A 137 11.63 -4.37 21.62
C LEU A 137 11.46 -3.75 20.22
N ALA A 138 12.41 -4.00 19.33
CA ALA A 138 12.36 -3.55 17.94
C ALA A 138 11.15 -4.17 17.19
N GLU A 139 10.89 -5.47 17.37
CA GLU A 139 9.73 -6.13 16.79
C GLU A 139 8.41 -5.48 17.21
N ARG A 140 8.25 -5.12 18.49
CA ARG A 140 7.04 -4.44 18.99
C ARG A 140 6.87 -3.05 18.37
N ALA A 141 7.94 -2.27 18.31
CA ALA A 141 7.93 -0.93 17.73
C ALA A 141 7.56 -0.97 16.24
N ILE A 142 8.25 -1.83 15.47
CA ILE A 142 8.00 -1.98 14.03
C ILE A 142 6.60 -2.55 13.76
N ALA A 143 6.13 -3.52 14.54
CA ALA A 143 4.77 -4.04 14.41
C ALA A 143 3.72 -2.96 14.69
N GLY A 144 3.99 -2.02 15.60
CA GLY A 144 3.17 -0.83 15.84
C GLY A 144 3.09 0.06 14.60
N SER A 145 4.24 0.43 14.03
CA SER A 145 4.31 1.25 12.81
C SER A 145 3.63 0.55 11.62
N ILE A 146 3.81 -0.77 11.46
CA ILE A 146 3.13 -1.53 10.38
C ILE A 146 1.60 -1.40 10.52
N ARG A 147 1.04 -1.56 11.72
CA ARG A 147 -0.40 -1.41 11.94
C ARG A 147 -0.88 0.00 11.59
N GLN A 148 -0.16 1.03 12.04
CA GLN A 148 -0.48 2.42 11.72
C GLN A 148 -0.42 2.69 10.22
N ASN A 149 0.59 2.16 9.53
CA ASN A 149 0.75 2.31 8.09
C ASN A 149 -0.36 1.59 7.31
N VAL A 150 -0.84 0.42 7.76
CA VAL A 150 -2.01 -0.25 7.14
C VAL A 150 -3.26 0.63 7.26
N VAL A 151 -3.52 1.20 8.45
CA VAL A 151 -4.65 2.11 8.66
C VAL A 151 -4.53 3.38 7.80
N GLU A 152 -3.35 3.99 7.75
CA GLU A 152 -3.15 5.21 6.95
C GLU A 152 -3.23 4.93 5.45
N THR A 153 -2.69 3.80 5.00
CA THR A 153 -2.82 3.37 3.59
C THR A 153 -4.28 3.18 3.19
N ALA A 154 -5.13 2.62 4.06
CA ALA A 154 -6.56 2.52 3.82
C ALA A 154 -7.20 3.90 3.56
N ARG A 155 -6.91 4.89 4.41
CA ARG A 155 -7.39 6.27 4.23
C ARG A 155 -6.86 6.93 2.96
N LEU A 156 -5.62 6.62 2.58
CA LEU A 156 -5.02 7.12 1.35
C LEU A 156 -5.70 6.52 0.11
N ILE A 157 -6.06 5.24 0.14
CA ILE A 157 -6.84 4.58 -0.91
C ILE A 157 -8.20 5.24 -1.05
N GLU A 158 -8.93 5.47 0.04
CA GLU A 158 -10.24 6.12 0.02
C GLU A 158 -10.15 7.51 -0.64
N ARG A 159 -9.17 8.30 -0.26
CA ARG A 159 -8.93 9.62 -0.88
C ARG A 159 -8.55 9.51 -2.35
N TYR A 160 -7.68 8.57 -2.68
CA TYR A 160 -7.23 8.36 -4.05
C TYR A 160 -8.37 7.96 -4.98
N VAL A 161 -9.21 7.02 -4.56
CA VAL A 161 -10.39 6.59 -5.33
C VAL A 161 -11.37 7.76 -5.50
N ALA A 162 -11.66 8.51 -4.43
CA ALA A 162 -12.53 9.67 -4.49
C ALA A 162 -12.05 10.77 -5.46
N THR A 163 -10.73 10.91 -5.66
CA THR A 163 -10.17 11.88 -6.62
C THR A 163 -10.18 11.37 -8.07
N ARG A 164 -10.37 10.07 -8.28
CA ARG A 164 -10.45 9.43 -9.60
C ARG A 164 -11.88 9.23 -10.09
N ASP A 165 -12.88 9.63 -9.30
CA ASP A 165 -14.27 9.50 -9.71
C ASP A 165 -14.43 10.11 -11.11
N PRO A 166 -14.90 9.35 -12.13
CA PRO A 166 -15.15 9.90 -13.45
C PRO A 166 -16.20 10.98 -13.26
N GLY A 167 -15.83 12.23 -13.54
CA GLY A 167 -16.77 13.31 -13.55
C GLY A 167 -18.02 12.91 -14.34
N PRO A 168 -19.18 13.55 -14.13
CA PRO A 168 -20.46 13.09 -14.61
C PRO A 168 -20.36 12.72 -16.09
N GLU A 169 -20.64 11.45 -16.39
CA GLU A 169 -20.75 10.97 -17.76
C GLU A 169 -21.56 11.98 -18.55
N GLY A 170 -21.01 12.49 -19.63
CA GLY A 170 -21.64 13.48 -20.46
C GLY A 170 -23.06 13.03 -20.79
N GLY A 171 -24.05 13.70 -20.19
CA GLY A 171 -25.45 13.51 -20.56
C GLY A 171 -25.57 13.64 -22.07
N PRO A 172 -26.52 12.93 -22.69
CA PRO A 172 -26.66 12.93 -24.12
C PRO A 172 -26.72 14.38 -24.63
N ALA A 173 -25.87 14.69 -25.60
CA ALA A 173 -25.82 15.99 -26.25
C ALA A 173 -27.25 16.40 -26.63
N ARG A 174 -27.72 17.52 -26.07
CA ARG A 174 -28.98 18.11 -26.53
C ARG A 174 -28.87 18.30 -28.03
N PRO A 175 -29.85 17.83 -28.82
CA PRO A 175 -29.85 18.13 -30.23
C PRO A 175 -29.92 19.65 -30.41
N ASP A 176 -29.02 20.15 -31.21
CA ASP A 176 -28.93 21.55 -31.63
C ASP A 176 -30.31 21.98 -32.26
N PRO A 177 -30.97 23.03 -31.77
CA PRO A 177 -32.14 23.54 -32.45
C PRO A 177 -31.70 24.11 -33.79
N GLY A 178 -32.01 23.41 -34.88
CA GLY A 178 -31.72 23.83 -36.24
C GLY A 178 -32.20 25.25 -36.52
N PRO A 179 -31.56 25.96 -37.48
CA PRO A 179 -31.93 27.33 -37.80
C PRO A 179 -33.31 27.39 -38.40
N ASP A 180 -34.20 28.14 -37.74
CA ASP A 180 -35.52 28.52 -38.28
C ASP A 180 -35.30 29.29 -39.58
N SER A 181 -35.75 28.70 -40.67
CA SER A 181 -35.87 29.33 -41.98
C SER A 181 -36.96 30.38 -41.92
N ALA A 182 -36.57 31.62 -41.74
CA ALA A 182 -37.44 32.75 -42.08
C ALA A 182 -37.49 32.89 -43.59
N SER A 183 -38.66 32.71 -44.17
CA SER A 183 -39.00 33.16 -45.50
C SER A 183 -40.46 33.60 -45.53
N SER A 184 -40.64 34.85 -46.00
CA SER A 184 -41.73 35.56 -46.58
C SER A 184 -42.63 36.33 -45.65
#